data_e7718e4a46e04f84dc0d175761f7f3ac
#
_entry.id   e7718e4a46e04f84dc0d175761f7f3ac
#
_cell.length_a   1.000
_cell.length_b   1.000
_cell.length_c   1.000
_cell.angle_alpha   90.00
_cell.angle_beta   90.00
_cell.angle_gamma   90.00
#
_symmetry.space_group_name_H-M   'P 1'
#
loop_
_entity.id
_entity.type
_entity.pdbx_description
1 polymer ?
#
loop_
_entity_poly.entity_id
_entity_poly.type
_entity_poly.pdbx_seq_one_letter_code
_entity_poly.pdbx_strand_id
1 'polypeptide(L)'
;MTVSASFFGTDGIRGVVELRDVEEDEAIRLIEDERTLTPAFMRLVGEALSYTQPHLPGEGSVVVVGWDRRPGNQALVRALTLGLRLTGSRVVHIGECATPTLHRAVLVFGARAGCMITASHNPVSDSGIKVFDTFGYKSNRAYEADVSQTVRQLAEEDRDVDVVDREALSKPDEDRPQWSETAHRTWLAERWGQFESMFGSWTDAAPERFASPFLIDCANGFGATWLAAFLREHGVDCLEVSSPSAVLNEGCGAGDLSPTATWTHDEAKASPHQMIQALPSAPEGQLVAAALDGDGDRCLLVQATKTGFAVVDGDAMAAMLLEAAADQPWSFAASIESDVALFGHAQTLNPDTTCTETAVGDRWLSYALRPEDGGWLHGSTLPTCGIEDSGHVVLPAPHPSAPD
;
A
#
# COMPACT_ATOMS: atom_id res chain seq x y z
N MET A 1 17.08 -25.94 17.96
CA MET A 1 17.21 -24.48 17.88
C MET A 1 15.80 -23.93 17.75
N THR A 2 15.31 -23.20 18.72
CA THR A 2 14.05 -22.45 18.60
C THR A 2 14.28 -21.36 17.56
N VAL A 3 13.55 -21.43 16.44
CA VAL A 3 13.56 -20.36 15.45
C VAL A 3 13.04 -19.12 16.17
N SER A 4 13.88 -18.11 16.34
CA SER A 4 13.48 -16.83 16.90
C SER A 4 12.40 -16.23 16.01
N ALA A 5 11.33 -15.67 16.60
CA ALA A 5 10.21 -15.13 15.84
C ALA A 5 10.67 -14.00 14.91
N SER A 6 10.09 -13.91 13.71
CA SER A 6 10.33 -12.81 12.79
C SER A 6 9.83 -11.48 13.39
N PHE A 7 10.54 -10.39 13.17
CA PHE A 7 10.03 -9.04 13.48
C PHE A 7 8.87 -8.65 12.57
N PHE A 8 8.81 -9.23 11.36
CA PHE A 8 7.77 -8.98 10.38
C PHE A 8 6.45 -9.64 10.78
N GLY A 9 5.38 -8.89 10.63
CA GLY A 9 4.00 -9.36 10.76
C GLY A 9 3.41 -9.81 9.41
N THR A 10 2.10 -9.62 9.24
CA THR A 10 1.40 -9.93 7.98
C THR A 10 1.88 -9.00 6.85
N ASP A 11 2.13 -7.72 7.16
CA ASP A 11 2.52 -6.70 6.18
C ASP A 11 3.62 -5.78 6.76
N GLY A 12 4.87 -6.24 6.71
CA GLY A 12 6.04 -5.51 7.19
C GLY A 12 6.26 -5.58 8.71
N ILE A 13 7.15 -4.72 9.20
CA ILE A 13 7.40 -4.52 10.64
C ILE A 13 6.59 -3.29 11.06
N ARG A 14 5.84 -3.38 12.16
CA ARG A 14 5.06 -2.26 12.71
C ARG A 14 5.21 -2.16 14.21
N GLY A 15 5.09 -0.96 14.75
CA GLY A 15 5.07 -0.70 16.19
C GLY A 15 4.85 0.77 16.52
N VAL A 16 4.64 1.05 17.81
CA VAL A 16 4.57 2.41 18.34
C VAL A 16 5.93 3.08 18.21
N VAL A 17 5.98 4.33 17.76
CA VAL A 17 7.23 5.06 17.56
C VAL A 17 7.71 5.72 18.83
N GLU A 18 8.94 5.42 19.23
CA GLU A 18 9.66 6.10 20.29
C GLU A 18 10.98 6.66 19.80
N LEU A 19 11.13 7.99 19.84
CA LEU A 19 12.28 8.70 19.25
C LEU A 19 13.45 8.93 20.21
N ARG A 20 13.42 8.32 21.41
CA ARG A 20 14.57 8.41 22.32
C ARG A 20 15.78 7.64 21.75
N ASP A 21 16.97 8.07 22.15
CA ASP A 21 18.21 7.37 21.87
C ASP A 21 18.34 6.17 22.81
N VAL A 22 18.58 5.00 22.27
CA VAL A 22 18.73 3.73 23.01
C VAL A 22 19.86 2.92 22.42
N GLU A 23 20.46 2.06 23.24
CA GLU A 23 21.44 1.08 22.80
C GLU A 23 20.77 -0.01 21.94
N GLU A 24 21.56 -0.71 21.12
CA GLU A 24 21.07 -1.69 20.15
C GLU A 24 20.33 -2.86 20.81
N ASP A 25 20.86 -3.37 21.93
CA ASP A 25 20.26 -4.46 22.69
C ASP A 25 18.91 -4.04 23.34
N GLU A 26 18.79 -2.80 23.78
CA GLU A 26 17.54 -2.24 24.27
C GLU A 26 16.53 -2.08 23.13
N ALA A 27 16.95 -1.62 21.95
CA ALA A 27 16.10 -1.49 20.78
C ALA A 27 15.50 -2.83 20.36
N ILE A 28 16.27 -3.93 20.43
CA ILE A 28 15.76 -5.30 20.17
C ILE A 28 14.69 -5.69 21.19
N ARG A 29 14.95 -5.47 22.49
CA ARG A 29 13.96 -5.79 23.53
C ARG A 29 12.67 -5.01 23.37
N LEU A 30 12.75 -3.73 23.06
CA LEU A 30 11.59 -2.87 22.84
C LEU A 30 10.70 -3.36 21.70
N ILE A 31 11.28 -3.77 20.58
CA ILE A 31 10.49 -4.29 19.46
C ILE A 31 9.94 -5.70 19.73
N GLU A 32 10.66 -6.55 20.43
CA GLU A 32 10.22 -7.92 20.75
C GLU A 32 9.11 -7.93 21.80
N ASP A 33 9.29 -7.21 22.88
CA ASP A 33 8.43 -7.27 24.05
C ASP A 33 7.25 -6.29 23.98
N GLU A 34 7.45 -5.11 23.38
CA GLU A 34 6.51 -3.99 23.44
C GLU A 34 6.03 -3.53 22.05
N ARG A 35 6.55 -4.10 20.98
CA ARG A 35 6.30 -3.64 19.60
C ARG A 35 6.61 -2.15 19.43
N THR A 36 7.70 -1.68 20.05
CA THR A 36 8.15 -0.30 19.98
C THR A 36 9.28 -0.14 18.97
N LEU A 37 9.11 0.79 18.03
CA LEU A 37 10.07 1.15 16.98
C LEU A 37 10.92 2.33 17.43
N THR A 38 12.23 2.16 17.39
CA THR A 38 13.21 3.20 17.69
C THR A 38 14.10 3.51 16.49
N PRO A 39 14.74 4.69 16.43
CA PRO A 39 15.75 4.97 15.40
C PRO A 39 16.91 3.95 15.40
N ALA A 40 17.36 3.48 16.57
CA ALA A 40 18.40 2.45 16.67
C ALA A 40 17.97 1.14 15.99
N PHE A 41 16.75 0.68 16.24
CA PHE A 41 16.19 -0.50 15.56
C PHE A 41 16.12 -0.29 14.04
N MET A 42 15.61 0.87 13.58
CA MET A 42 15.48 1.13 12.14
C MET A 42 16.85 1.22 11.43
N ARG A 43 17.89 1.69 12.12
CA ARG A 43 19.26 1.63 11.60
C ARG A 43 19.74 0.19 11.42
N LEU A 44 19.55 -0.66 12.43
CA LEU A 44 19.86 -2.10 12.35
C LEU A 44 19.11 -2.79 11.20
N VAL A 45 17.84 -2.46 11.01
CA VAL A 45 17.05 -2.94 9.85
C VAL A 45 17.69 -2.50 8.55
N GLY A 46 18.12 -1.24 8.42
CA GLY A 46 18.80 -0.73 7.21
C GLY A 46 20.09 -1.48 6.90
N GLU A 47 20.93 -1.74 7.90
CA GLU A 47 22.14 -2.54 7.75
C GLU A 47 21.82 -3.99 7.33
N ALA A 48 20.86 -4.62 8.00
CA ALA A 48 20.45 -5.99 7.70
C ALA A 48 19.88 -6.12 6.28
N LEU A 49 19.07 -5.16 5.84
CA LEU A 49 18.54 -5.14 4.46
C LEU A 49 19.68 -5.09 3.42
N SER A 50 20.70 -4.30 3.64
CA SER A 50 21.84 -4.26 2.73
C SER A 50 22.62 -5.57 2.70
N TYR A 51 22.86 -6.19 3.86
CA TYR A 51 23.58 -7.49 3.93
C TYR A 51 22.79 -8.61 3.27
N THR A 52 21.46 -8.60 3.40
CA THR A 52 20.59 -9.63 2.85
C THR A 52 20.11 -9.36 1.41
N GLN A 53 20.46 -8.21 0.82
CA GLN A 53 20.13 -7.90 -0.59
C GLN A 53 20.47 -9.03 -1.58
N PRO A 54 21.60 -9.77 -1.45
CA PRO A 54 21.88 -10.89 -2.36
C PRO A 54 20.81 -12.00 -2.36
N HIS A 55 19.97 -12.07 -1.33
CA HIS A 55 18.86 -13.03 -1.24
C HIS A 55 17.57 -12.54 -1.94
N LEU A 56 17.53 -11.27 -2.36
CA LEU A 56 16.47 -10.74 -3.22
C LEU A 56 16.81 -10.99 -4.70
N PRO A 57 15.81 -11.13 -5.58
CA PRO A 57 16.04 -11.19 -7.01
C PRO A 57 16.63 -9.86 -7.55
N GLY A 58 17.34 -9.92 -8.68
CA GLY A 58 17.91 -8.77 -9.37
C GLY A 58 19.37 -8.45 -8.98
N GLU A 59 19.89 -7.34 -9.49
CA GLU A 59 21.27 -6.87 -9.30
C GLU A 59 21.31 -5.40 -8.84
N GLY A 60 22.47 -4.92 -8.44
CA GLY A 60 22.68 -3.53 -8.01
C GLY A 60 22.55 -3.32 -6.52
N SER A 61 22.65 -2.07 -6.09
CA SER A 61 22.63 -1.66 -4.68
C SER A 61 21.71 -0.46 -4.40
N VAL A 62 20.92 -0.04 -5.37
CA VAL A 62 19.99 1.09 -5.22
C VAL A 62 18.80 0.65 -4.36
N VAL A 63 18.52 1.41 -3.31
CA VAL A 63 17.33 1.26 -2.47
C VAL A 63 16.51 2.55 -2.54
N VAL A 64 15.25 2.43 -2.93
CA VAL A 64 14.31 3.55 -2.92
C VAL A 64 13.57 3.59 -1.59
N VAL A 65 13.51 4.78 -0.98
CA VAL A 65 12.81 5.00 0.30
C VAL A 65 11.74 6.07 0.12
N GLY A 66 10.52 5.74 0.54
CA GLY A 66 9.40 6.65 0.62
C GLY A 66 8.66 6.49 1.95
N TRP A 67 7.78 7.40 2.29
CA TRP A 67 7.08 7.39 3.57
C TRP A 67 5.72 8.08 3.50
N ASP A 68 4.83 7.73 4.43
CA ASP A 68 3.62 8.48 4.68
C ASP A 68 3.87 9.64 5.67
N ARG A 69 2.85 10.46 5.91
CA ARG A 69 2.98 11.75 6.65
C ARG A 69 2.94 11.60 8.18
N ARG A 70 3.38 10.48 8.75
CA ARG A 70 3.46 10.30 10.21
C ARG A 70 4.57 11.14 10.82
N PRO A 71 4.37 11.78 11.99
CA PRO A 71 5.37 12.68 12.58
C PRO A 71 6.72 12.03 12.87
N GLY A 72 6.73 10.75 13.25
CA GLY A 72 7.95 10.00 13.57
C GLY A 72 8.77 9.56 12.36
N ASN A 73 8.18 9.55 11.16
CA ASN A 73 8.79 8.92 10.00
C ASN A 73 10.11 9.55 9.57
N GLN A 74 10.25 10.87 9.67
CA GLN A 74 11.51 11.54 9.30
C GLN A 74 12.72 11.01 10.09
N ALA A 75 12.56 10.74 11.38
CA ALA A 75 13.62 10.17 12.21
C ALA A 75 13.92 8.72 11.84
N LEU A 76 12.88 7.92 11.61
CA LEU A 76 13.00 6.52 11.19
C LEU A 76 13.65 6.41 9.80
N VAL A 77 13.27 7.25 8.84
CA VAL A 77 13.85 7.32 7.49
C VAL A 77 15.33 7.67 7.56
N ARG A 78 15.72 8.66 8.37
CA ARG A 78 17.13 9.03 8.55
C ARG A 78 17.95 7.87 9.14
N ALA A 79 17.41 7.18 10.14
CA ALA A 79 18.06 6.04 10.75
C ALA A 79 18.18 4.85 9.78
N LEU A 80 17.12 4.52 9.04
CA LEU A 80 17.16 3.50 8.00
C LEU A 80 18.20 3.83 6.92
N THR A 81 18.21 5.08 6.46
CA THR A 81 19.18 5.56 5.46
C THR A 81 20.61 5.43 5.94
N LEU A 82 20.87 5.79 7.21
CA LEU A 82 22.18 5.58 7.84
C LEU A 82 22.58 4.11 7.76
N GLY A 83 21.72 3.18 8.19
CA GLY A 83 22.01 1.74 8.16
C GLY A 83 22.28 1.23 6.74
N LEU A 84 21.45 1.57 5.78
CA LEU A 84 21.60 1.19 4.37
C LEU A 84 22.93 1.69 3.80
N ARG A 85 23.35 2.93 4.10
CA ARG A 85 24.58 3.53 3.58
C ARG A 85 25.83 3.08 4.31
N LEU A 86 25.76 2.76 5.59
CA LEU A 86 26.86 2.13 6.34
C LEU A 86 27.36 0.85 5.68
N THR A 87 26.46 0.12 5.03
CA THR A 87 26.73 -1.16 4.40
C THR A 87 26.80 -1.11 2.87
N GLY A 88 26.90 0.12 2.30
CA GLY A 88 27.22 0.34 0.88
C GLY A 88 26.03 0.42 -0.07
N SER A 89 24.80 0.45 0.41
CA SER A 89 23.65 0.73 -0.45
C SER A 89 23.65 2.19 -0.91
N ARG A 90 23.26 2.41 -2.16
CA ARG A 90 22.92 3.73 -2.69
C ARG A 90 21.44 4.02 -2.43
N VAL A 91 21.14 5.09 -1.72
CA VAL A 91 19.79 5.41 -1.27
C VAL A 91 19.19 6.58 -2.05
N VAL A 92 18.00 6.38 -2.58
CA VAL A 92 17.18 7.39 -3.25
C VAL A 92 15.92 7.66 -2.43
N HIS A 93 15.76 8.87 -1.94
CA HIS A 93 14.50 9.31 -1.32
C HIS A 93 13.54 9.83 -2.39
N ILE A 94 12.29 9.40 -2.35
CA ILE A 94 11.22 9.94 -3.19
C ILE A 94 10.26 10.84 -2.41
N GLY A 95 10.48 11.01 -1.11
CA GLY A 95 9.66 11.87 -0.27
C GLY A 95 8.37 11.21 0.22
N GLU A 96 7.42 12.04 0.61
CA GLU A 96 6.08 11.59 0.98
C GLU A 96 5.38 10.98 -0.23
N CYS A 97 4.80 9.79 -0.05
CA CYS A 97 4.16 9.05 -1.13
C CYS A 97 3.14 8.03 -0.60
N ALA A 98 2.33 7.49 -1.51
CA ALA A 98 1.55 6.29 -1.28
C ALA A 98 2.38 5.02 -1.53
N THR A 99 1.97 3.89 -0.94
CA THR A 99 2.60 2.58 -1.17
C THR A 99 2.65 2.21 -2.67
N PRO A 100 1.60 2.41 -3.49
CA PRO A 100 1.69 2.20 -4.94
C PRO A 100 2.72 3.09 -5.65
N THR A 101 2.96 4.31 -5.14
CA THR A 101 4.00 5.21 -5.69
C THR A 101 5.38 4.63 -5.47
N LEU A 102 5.65 4.10 -4.26
CA LEU A 102 6.93 3.46 -3.96
C LEU A 102 7.14 2.21 -4.83
N HIS A 103 6.11 1.37 -4.96
CA HIS A 103 6.14 0.21 -5.85
C HIS A 103 6.57 0.64 -7.27
N ARG A 104 5.92 1.66 -7.85
CA ARG A 104 6.29 2.21 -9.16
C ARG A 104 7.73 2.73 -9.19
N ALA A 105 8.18 3.39 -8.13
CA ALA A 105 9.54 3.92 -8.03
C ALA A 105 10.60 2.81 -8.08
N VAL A 106 10.38 1.69 -7.40
CA VAL A 106 11.28 0.52 -7.47
C VAL A 106 11.52 0.11 -8.92
N LEU A 107 10.45 0.01 -9.69
CA LEU A 107 10.52 -0.39 -11.11
C LEU A 107 11.19 0.68 -11.98
N VAL A 108 10.82 1.95 -11.82
CA VAL A 108 11.36 3.08 -12.64
C VAL A 108 12.84 3.32 -12.37
N PHE A 109 13.28 3.21 -11.13
CA PHE A 109 14.71 3.39 -10.78
C PHE A 109 15.53 2.11 -10.97
N GLY A 110 14.93 0.99 -11.38
CA GLY A 110 15.60 -0.31 -11.43
C GLY A 110 16.23 -0.66 -10.07
N ALA A 111 15.52 -0.34 -8.99
CA ALA A 111 16.05 -0.49 -7.65
C ALA A 111 16.14 -1.96 -7.24
N ARG A 112 17.14 -2.29 -6.42
CA ARG A 112 17.31 -3.61 -5.81
C ARG A 112 16.22 -3.90 -4.80
N ALA A 113 15.82 -2.87 -4.07
CA ALA A 113 14.78 -2.93 -3.07
C ALA A 113 14.04 -1.59 -2.93
N GLY A 114 12.83 -1.64 -2.39
CA GLY A 114 12.07 -0.46 -1.95
C GLY A 114 11.69 -0.57 -0.49
N CYS A 115 11.72 0.55 0.22
CA CYS A 115 11.32 0.64 1.62
C CYS A 115 10.24 1.70 1.78
N MET A 116 9.01 1.28 2.12
CA MET A 116 7.93 2.18 2.48
C MET A 116 7.83 2.31 4.00
N ILE A 117 8.01 3.51 4.53
CA ILE A 117 7.92 3.78 5.97
C ILE A 117 6.49 4.22 6.27
N THR A 118 5.73 3.30 6.84
CA THR A 118 4.28 3.44 7.10
C THR A 118 3.80 2.38 8.08
N ALA A 119 2.67 2.63 8.71
CA ALA A 119 1.86 1.62 9.37
C ALA A 119 0.43 1.54 8.78
N SER A 120 0.25 1.96 7.51
CA SER A 120 -1.02 1.90 6.77
C SER A 120 -2.15 2.61 7.54
N HIS A 121 -3.21 1.91 7.91
CA HIS A 121 -4.37 2.44 8.63
C HIS A 121 -4.20 2.56 10.15
N ASN A 122 -3.08 2.11 10.73
CA ASN A 122 -2.85 2.22 12.18
C ASN A 122 -2.86 3.69 12.64
N PRO A 123 -3.10 3.93 13.94
CA PRO A 123 -2.99 5.27 14.54
C PRO A 123 -1.67 5.96 14.19
N VAL A 124 -1.67 7.29 14.21
CA VAL A 124 -0.50 8.11 13.85
C VAL A 124 0.71 7.92 14.77
N SER A 125 0.49 7.37 15.98
CA SER A 125 1.56 6.98 16.91
C SER A 125 2.42 5.81 16.42
N ASP A 126 1.85 5.00 15.54
CA ASP A 126 2.52 3.83 14.98
C ASP A 126 3.27 4.20 13.71
N SER A 127 4.31 3.42 13.41
CA SER A 127 4.94 3.39 12.09
C SER A 127 5.46 1.99 11.80
N GLY A 128 6.18 1.85 10.69
CA GLY A 128 6.73 0.57 10.28
C GLY A 128 7.52 0.66 9.00
N ILE A 129 7.85 -0.51 8.47
CA ILE A 129 8.51 -0.64 7.19
C ILE A 129 7.93 -1.80 6.38
N LYS A 130 7.50 -1.53 5.15
CA LYS A 130 7.21 -2.53 4.12
C LYS A 130 8.41 -2.59 3.18
N VAL A 131 8.86 -3.80 2.84
CA VAL A 131 10.01 -4.02 1.95
C VAL A 131 9.54 -4.65 0.65
N PHE A 132 10.02 -4.12 -0.48
CA PHE A 132 9.72 -4.60 -1.83
C PHE A 132 10.99 -5.07 -2.52
N ASP A 133 10.88 -6.12 -3.32
CA ASP A 133 11.96 -6.60 -4.19
C ASP A 133 12.07 -5.79 -5.50
N THR A 134 13.03 -6.11 -6.34
CA THR A 134 13.28 -5.43 -7.62
C THR A 134 12.13 -5.51 -8.63
N PHE A 135 11.22 -6.46 -8.48
CA PHE A 135 10.02 -6.61 -9.30
C PHE A 135 8.80 -5.91 -8.69
N GLY A 136 8.97 -5.25 -7.56
CA GLY A 136 7.89 -4.57 -6.84
C GLY A 136 7.02 -5.50 -5.99
N TYR A 137 7.39 -6.75 -5.78
CA TYR A 137 6.67 -7.63 -4.85
C TYR A 137 7.13 -7.38 -3.42
N LYS A 138 6.20 -7.45 -2.47
CA LYS A 138 6.54 -7.42 -1.04
C LYS A 138 7.47 -8.59 -0.69
N SER A 139 8.36 -8.39 0.27
CA SER A 139 9.33 -9.37 0.73
C SER A 139 8.67 -10.70 1.13
N ASN A 140 9.32 -11.81 0.86
CA ASN A 140 8.85 -13.14 1.24
C ASN A 140 9.31 -13.53 2.66
N ARG A 141 8.65 -14.53 3.26
CA ARG A 141 8.91 -14.95 4.64
C ARG A 141 10.35 -15.44 4.88
N ALA A 142 10.98 -16.07 3.89
CA ALA A 142 12.37 -16.53 4.05
C ALA A 142 13.32 -15.34 4.17
N TYR A 143 13.17 -14.34 3.29
CA TYR A 143 13.93 -13.11 3.36
C TYR A 143 13.68 -12.34 4.67
N GLU A 144 12.44 -12.23 5.11
CA GLU A 144 12.06 -11.59 6.37
C GLU A 144 12.68 -12.27 7.60
N ALA A 145 12.81 -13.61 7.57
CA ALA A 145 13.50 -14.36 8.60
C ALA A 145 15.01 -14.07 8.60
N ASP A 146 15.63 -14.03 7.41
CA ASP A 146 17.06 -13.70 7.27
C ASP A 146 17.35 -12.28 7.74
N VAL A 147 16.53 -11.29 7.38
CA VAL A 147 16.64 -9.92 7.89
C VAL A 147 16.52 -9.90 9.42
N SER A 148 15.51 -10.57 9.96
CA SER A 148 15.30 -10.61 11.43
C SER A 148 16.46 -11.25 12.19
N GLN A 149 17.04 -12.30 11.63
CA GLN A 149 18.23 -12.93 12.19
C GLN A 149 19.43 -11.99 12.12
N THR A 150 19.67 -11.36 10.98
CA THR A 150 20.77 -10.43 10.77
C THR A 150 20.68 -9.21 11.70
N VAL A 151 19.48 -8.65 11.90
CA VAL A 151 19.24 -7.55 12.87
C VAL A 151 19.72 -7.93 14.27
N ARG A 152 19.38 -9.16 14.76
CA ARG A 152 19.82 -9.62 16.08
C ARG A 152 21.31 -9.82 16.15
N GLN A 153 21.91 -10.40 15.11
CA GLN A 153 23.38 -10.60 15.05
C GLN A 153 24.11 -9.26 15.12
N LEU A 154 23.65 -8.26 14.35
CA LEU A 154 24.22 -6.92 14.34
C LEU A 154 24.13 -6.23 15.71
N ALA A 155 23.05 -6.44 16.46
CA ALA A 155 22.86 -5.88 17.79
C ALA A 155 23.75 -6.53 18.87
N GLU A 156 24.26 -7.74 18.62
CA GLU A 156 25.18 -8.45 19.52
C GLU A 156 26.66 -8.14 19.22
N GLU A 157 26.96 -7.53 18.06
CA GLU A 157 28.31 -7.23 17.64
C GLU A 157 28.84 -5.93 18.28
N ASP A 158 30.05 -5.96 18.85
CA ASP A 158 30.78 -4.75 19.23
C ASP A 158 31.38 -4.09 17.98
N ARG A 159 30.70 -3.07 17.46
CA ARG A 159 31.05 -2.43 16.20
C ARG A 159 31.40 -0.95 16.39
N ASP A 160 32.49 -0.51 15.72
CA ASP A 160 32.92 0.89 15.69
C ASP A 160 32.01 1.79 14.83
N VAL A 161 30.66 1.76 15.10
CA VAL A 161 29.71 2.62 14.39
C VAL A 161 29.89 4.11 14.72
N ASP A 162 30.66 4.43 15.75
CA ASP A 162 30.90 5.80 16.23
C ASP A 162 31.96 6.57 15.44
N VAL A 163 32.74 5.86 14.63
CA VAL A 163 33.85 6.46 13.84
C VAL A 163 33.42 7.08 12.52
N VAL A 164 32.17 6.79 12.07
CA VAL A 164 31.66 7.29 10.81
C VAL A 164 30.91 8.62 10.97
N ASP A 165 30.93 9.45 9.91
CA ASP A 165 30.10 10.66 9.84
C ASP A 165 28.62 10.30 9.69
N ARG A 166 27.98 10.08 10.84
CA ARG A 166 26.54 9.70 10.90
C ARG A 166 25.64 10.75 10.25
N GLU A 167 25.99 12.02 10.34
CA GLU A 167 25.21 13.12 9.75
C GLU A 167 25.24 13.02 8.21
N ALA A 168 26.39 12.78 7.60
CA ALA A 168 26.51 12.63 6.16
C ALA A 168 25.83 11.35 5.64
N LEU A 169 25.97 10.24 6.37
CA LEU A 169 25.39 8.95 5.97
C LEU A 169 23.89 8.85 6.25
N SER A 170 23.31 9.69 7.11
CA SER A 170 21.86 9.75 7.32
C SER A 170 21.11 10.50 6.23
N LYS A 171 21.81 11.09 5.26
CA LYS A 171 21.23 11.74 4.07
C LYS A 171 21.24 10.76 2.89
N PRO A 172 20.26 10.83 1.98
CA PRO A 172 20.24 9.98 0.79
C PRO A 172 21.36 10.40 -0.19
N ASP A 173 21.69 9.51 -1.13
CA ASP A 173 22.57 9.85 -2.26
C ASP A 173 21.84 10.72 -3.28
N GLU A 174 20.52 10.51 -3.40
CA GLU A 174 19.62 11.36 -4.19
C GLU A 174 18.35 11.66 -3.40
N ASP A 175 17.91 12.92 -3.42
CA ASP A 175 16.67 13.38 -2.80
C ASP A 175 15.73 13.96 -3.87
N ARG A 176 14.55 13.34 -4.04
CA ARG A 176 13.58 13.66 -5.09
C ARG A 176 12.16 13.88 -4.53
N PRO A 177 11.97 14.80 -3.59
CA PRO A 177 10.70 14.93 -2.85
C PRO A 177 9.50 15.30 -3.73
N GLN A 178 9.72 15.91 -4.91
CA GLN A 178 8.65 16.29 -5.85
C GLN A 178 8.34 15.20 -6.90
N TRP A 179 9.12 14.14 -6.94
CA TRP A 179 8.96 13.07 -7.92
C TRP A 179 7.65 12.30 -7.72
N SER A 180 7.30 12.04 -6.47
CA SER A 180 6.21 11.13 -6.09
C SER A 180 4.85 11.53 -6.67
N GLU A 181 4.41 12.78 -6.48
CA GLU A 181 3.11 13.22 -6.99
C GLU A 181 3.08 13.21 -8.52
N THR A 182 4.11 13.80 -9.16
CA THR A 182 4.18 13.88 -10.62
C THR A 182 4.20 12.50 -11.26
N ALA A 183 5.02 11.59 -10.74
CA ALA A 183 5.13 10.23 -11.27
C ALA A 183 3.85 9.42 -11.06
N HIS A 184 3.21 9.57 -9.88
CA HIS A 184 1.96 8.87 -9.58
C HIS A 184 0.82 9.34 -10.49
N ARG A 185 0.65 10.66 -10.66
CA ARG A 185 -0.37 11.24 -11.55
C ARG A 185 -0.16 10.80 -13.01
N THR A 186 1.08 10.84 -13.49
CA THR A 186 1.40 10.38 -14.85
C THR A 186 1.05 8.92 -15.03
N TRP A 187 1.45 8.07 -14.08
CA TRP A 187 1.14 6.66 -14.12
C TRP A 187 -0.35 6.36 -14.03
N LEU A 188 -1.10 7.05 -13.18
CA LEU A 188 -2.56 6.89 -13.13
C LEU A 188 -3.24 7.31 -14.44
N ALA A 189 -2.76 8.36 -15.11
CA ALA A 189 -3.28 8.77 -16.41
C ALA A 189 -3.04 7.68 -17.49
N GLU A 190 -1.86 7.06 -17.50
CA GLU A 190 -1.58 5.90 -18.36
C GLU A 190 -2.51 4.72 -18.06
N ARG A 191 -2.70 4.41 -16.77
CA ARG A 191 -3.59 3.33 -16.31
C ARG A 191 -5.06 3.61 -16.61
N TRP A 192 -5.48 4.87 -16.54
CA TRP A 192 -6.85 5.26 -16.87
C TRP A 192 -7.25 4.82 -18.27
N GLY A 193 -6.44 5.11 -19.27
CA GLY A 193 -6.69 4.67 -20.64
C GLY A 193 -6.72 3.15 -20.80
N GLN A 194 -5.92 2.41 -20.04
CA GLN A 194 -5.95 0.95 -20.03
C GLN A 194 -7.25 0.40 -19.40
N PHE A 195 -7.72 1.00 -18.32
CA PHE A 195 -8.97 0.62 -17.68
C PHE A 195 -10.18 0.96 -18.56
N GLU A 196 -10.19 2.12 -19.24
CA GLU A 196 -11.25 2.44 -20.21
C GLU A 196 -11.28 1.45 -21.39
N SER A 197 -10.12 0.97 -21.82
CA SER A 197 -10.05 -0.08 -22.86
C SER A 197 -10.62 -1.42 -22.38
N MET A 198 -10.48 -1.74 -21.09
CA MET A 198 -10.92 -3.02 -20.50
C MET A 198 -12.38 -3.00 -20.07
N PHE A 199 -12.83 -1.92 -19.45
CA PHE A 199 -14.12 -1.83 -18.77
C PHE A 199 -15.12 -0.89 -19.46
N GLY A 200 -14.74 -0.22 -20.54
CA GLY A 200 -15.53 0.81 -21.21
C GLY A 200 -15.29 2.22 -20.66
N SER A 201 -15.81 3.22 -21.38
CA SER A 201 -15.60 4.61 -21.00
C SER A 201 -16.36 4.97 -19.72
N TRP A 202 -15.69 5.63 -18.80
CA TRP A 202 -16.26 6.21 -17.59
C TRP A 202 -17.44 7.15 -17.90
N THR A 203 -17.31 8.00 -18.92
CA THR A 203 -18.32 9.02 -19.28
C THR A 203 -19.65 8.44 -19.68
N ASP A 204 -19.68 7.20 -20.16
CA ASP A 204 -20.92 6.54 -20.59
C ASP A 204 -21.70 5.92 -19.43
N ALA A 205 -21.00 5.57 -18.35
CA ALA A 205 -21.58 4.87 -17.18
C ALA A 205 -21.80 5.79 -15.96
N ALA A 206 -21.11 6.92 -15.88
CA ALA A 206 -20.99 7.74 -14.68
C ALA A 206 -22.31 8.37 -14.15
N PRO A 207 -23.18 8.97 -14.97
CA PRO A 207 -24.29 9.77 -14.43
C PRO A 207 -25.33 8.98 -13.63
N GLU A 208 -25.48 7.70 -13.91
CA GLU A 208 -26.50 6.86 -13.26
C GLU A 208 -25.95 6.10 -12.04
N ARG A 209 -24.64 5.89 -11.99
CA ARG A 209 -23.99 5.03 -10.98
C ARG A 209 -23.33 5.79 -9.83
N PHE A 210 -22.98 7.05 -10.04
CA PHE A 210 -22.26 7.86 -9.07
C PHE A 210 -23.04 9.10 -8.67
N ALA A 211 -23.02 9.44 -7.39
CA ALA A 211 -23.52 10.72 -6.93
C ALA A 211 -22.66 11.89 -7.45
N SER A 212 -23.28 13.06 -7.56
CA SER A 212 -22.59 14.29 -7.93
C SER A 212 -22.86 15.36 -6.86
N PRO A 213 -21.82 15.82 -6.11
CA PRO A 213 -20.43 15.34 -6.17
C PRO A 213 -20.25 13.96 -5.51
N PHE A 214 -19.32 13.17 -6.05
CA PHE A 214 -18.82 11.95 -5.44
C PHE A 214 -17.76 12.32 -4.40
N LEU A 215 -17.85 11.80 -3.17
CA LEU A 215 -16.88 12.15 -2.13
C LEU A 215 -15.63 11.27 -2.19
N ILE A 216 -14.47 11.88 -2.00
CA ILE A 216 -13.17 11.19 -1.89
C ILE A 216 -12.61 11.48 -0.51
N ASP A 217 -12.18 10.44 0.18
CA ASP A 217 -11.48 10.52 1.44
C ASP A 217 -10.11 9.82 1.31
N CYS A 218 -9.05 10.60 1.34
CA CYS A 218 -7.68 10.10 1.28
C CYS A 218 -7.05 9.92 2.66
N ALA A 219 -7.83 9.69 3.70
CA ALA A 219 -7.36 9.46 5.09
C ALA A 219 -6.43 10.55 5.62
N ASN A 220 -6.58 11.80 5.19
CA ASN A 220 -5.64 12.91 5.42
C ASN A 220 -4.21 12.63 4.91
N GLY A 221 -4.03 11.64 4.01
CA GLY A 221 -2.76 11.16 3.48
C GLY A 221 -2.30 11.86 2.20
N PHE A 222 -1.38 11.21 1.51
CA PHE A 222 -0.71 11.73 0.29
C PHE A 222 -1.68 12.13 -0.82
N GLY A 223 -2.78 11.40 -1.02
CA GLY A 223 -3.79 11.69 -2.03
C GLY A 223 -4.60 12.96 -1.80
N ALA A 224 -4.72 13.42 -0.54
CA ALA A 224 -5.62 14.52 -0.14
C ALA A 224 -5.32 15.87 -0.82
N THR A 225 -4.10 16.07 -1.33
CA THR A 225 -3.71 17.31 -2.01
C THR A 225 -4.02 17.33 -3.50
N TRP A 226 -4.18 16.16 -4.15
CA TRP A 226 -4.18 16.11 -5.61
C TRP A 226 -5.17 15.13 -6.25
N LEU A 227 -5.58 14.04 -5.55
CA LEU A 227 -6.35 12.96 -6.18
C LEU A 227 -7.71 13.44 -6.72
N ALA A 228 -8.46 14.20 -5.93
CA ALA A 228 -9.75 14.72 -6.41
C ALA A 228 -9.60 15.68 -7.60
N ALA A 229 -8.51 16.46 -7.67
CA ALA A 229 -8.21 17.30 -8.83
C ALA A 229 -7.93 16.45 -10.08
N PHE A 230 -7.12 15.40 -9.92
CA PHE A 230 -6.83 14.43 -10.97
C PHE A 230 -8.11 13.75 -11.49
N LEU A 231 -8.98 13.29 -10.60
CA LEU A 231 -10.24 12.64 -11.00
C LEU A 231 -11.17 13.62 -11.76
N ARG A 232 -11.24 14.89 -11.34
CA ARG A 232 -12.00 15.91 -12.08
C ARG A 232 -11.45 16.17 -13.48
N GLU A 233 -10.13 16.16 -13.66
CA GLU A 233 -9.49 16.25 -14.98
C GLU A 233 -9.93 15.09 -15.90
N HIS A 234 -10.33 13.95 -15.33
CA HIS A 234 -10.82 12.77 -16.05
C HIS A 234 -12.37 12.65 -16.05
N GLY A 235 -13.07 13.74 -15.74
CA GLY A 235 -14.53 13.80 -15.86
C GLY A 235 -15.32 13.31 -14.65
N VAL A 236 -14.66 12.99 -13.52
CA VAL A 236 -15.35 12.61 -12.28
C VAL A 236 -15.69 13.86 -11.48
N ASP A 237 -16.98 14.18 -11.34
CA ASP A 237 -17.40 15.27 -10.44
C ASP A 237 -17.26 14.82 -9.00
N CYS A 238 -16.14 15.15 -8.35
CA CYS A 238 -15.82 14.70 -7.01
C CYS A 238 -15.28 15.81 -6.11
N LEU A 239 -15.40 15.59 -4.80
CA LEU A 239 -14.93 16.48 -3.75
C LEU A 239 -14.09 15.71 -2.74
N GLU A 240 -12.87 16.20 -2.47
CA GLU A 240 -12.02 15.71 -1.38
C GLU A 240 -12.57 16.19 -0.04
N VAL A 241 -12.80 15.28 0.90
CA VAL A 241 -13.30 15.60 2.24
C VAL A 241 -12.24 15.49 3.32
N SER A 242 -11.11 14.83 3.05
CA SER A 242 -9.97 14.77 3.96
C SER A 242 -9.08 16.02 3.82
N SER A 243 -8.24 16.30 4.82
CA SER A 243 -7.39 17.48 4.85
C SER A 243 -5.92 17.15 5.08
N PRO A 244 -5.00 17.60 4.23
CA PRO A 244 -3.57 17.35 4.42
C PRO A 244 -3.00 18.03 5.68
N SER A 245 -3.74 18.93 6.32
CA SER A 245 -3.35 19.58 7.58
C SER A 245 -3.89 18.88 8.82
N ALA A 246 -4.77 17.87 8.67
CA ALA A 246 -5.31 17.08 9.75
C ALA A 246 -4.42 15.85 10.06
N VAL A 247 -4.73 15.17 11.14
CA VAL A 247 -3.99 13.99 11.59
C VAL A 247 -4.32 12.80 10.67
N LEU A 248 -3.29 12.12 10.19
CA LEU A 248 -3.42 10.95 9.32
C LEU A 248 -4.28 9.87 10.00
N ASN A 249 -5.23 9.30 9.29
CA ASN A 249 -6.15 8.23 9.74
C ASN A 249 -7.08 8.61 10.92
N GLU A 250 -7.17 9.84 11.35
CA GLU A 250 -8.01 10.22 12.50
C GLU A 250 -9.43 10.59 12.05
N GLY A 251 -10.41 9.74 12.34
CA GLY A 251 -11.82 9.93 11.97
C GLY A 251 -12.06 10.01 10.46
N CYS A 252 -11.24 9.32 9.67
CA CYS A 252 -11.27 9.34 8.21
C CYS A 252 -10.60 8.09 7.63
N GLY A 253 -10.83 7.86 6.33
CA GLY A 253 -10.18 6.82 5.55
C GLY A 253 -10.78 5.41 5.71
N ALA A 254 -10.37 4.52 4.83
CA ALA A 254 -10.86 3.14 4.77
C ALA A 254 -10.54 2.32 6.03
N GLY A 255 -9.48 2.67 6.75
CA GLY A 255 -9.08 1.96 7.96
C GLY A 255 -10.06 2.05 9.12
N ASP A 256 -10.87 3.10 9.15
CA ASP A 256 -11.93 3.32 10.17
C ASP A 256 -13.29 2.74 9.74
N LEU A 257 -13.37 2.14 8.55
CA LEU A 257 -14.59 1.53 8.01
C LEU A 257 -14.53 0.00 8.12
N SER A 258 -15.56 -0.59 8.72
CA SER A 258 -15.75 -2.05 8.61
C SER A 258 -16.28 -2.39 7.21
N PRO A 259 -15.78 -3.44 6.55
CA PRO A 259 -16.33 -3.92 5.26
C PRO A 259 -17.83 -4.16 5.26
N THR A 260 -18.42 -4.53 6.41
CA THR A 260 -19.83 -4.81 6.57
C THR A 260 -20.65 -3.65 7.17
N ALA A 261 -20.06 -2.45 7.30
CA ALA A 261 -20.71 -1.32 7.94
C ALA A 261 -21.89 -0.80 7.13
N THR A 262 -22.96 -0.46 7.86
CA THR A 262 -24.16 0.20 7.33
C THR A 262 -24.58 1.32 8.26
N TRP A 263 -25.22 2.34 7.71
CA TRP A 263 -25.76 3.48 8.46
C TRP A 263 -27.15 3.84 7.96
N THR A 264 -28.06 4.15 8.86
CA THR A 264 -29.22 4.97 8.52
C THR A 264 -28.76 6.40 8.22
N HIS A 265 -29.62 7.22 7.61
CA HIS A 265 -29.31 8.62 7.35
C HIS A 265 -28.97 9.41 8.62
N ASP A 266 -29.63 9.10 9.74
CA ASP A 266 -29.40 9.79 11.01
C ASP A 266 -28.08 9.32 11.68
N GLU A 267 -27.77 8.03 11.62
CA GLU A 267 -26.50 7.50 12.10
C GLU A 267 -25.32 8.04 11.29
N ALA A 268 -25.44 8.14 9.96
CA ALA A 268 -24.42 8.74 9.12
C ALA A 268 -24.12 10.20 9.51
N LYS A 269 -25.16 11.01 9.70
CA LYS A 269 -25.00 12.41 10.16
C LYS A 269 -24.37 12.55 11.54
N ALA A 270 -24.53 11.55 12.40
CA ALA A 270 -23.96 11.51 13.75
C ALA A 270 -22.59 10.81 13.79
N SER A 271 -22.10 10.30 12.66
CA SER A 271 -20.83 9.57 12.59
C SER A 271 -19.65 10.44 12.95
N PRO A 272 -18.67 9.94 13.73
CA PRO A 272 -17.40 10.62 13.93
C PRO A 272 -16.51 10.63 12.68
N HIS A 273 -16.77 9.74 11.71
CA HIS A 273 -16.04 9.64 10.47
C HIS A 273 -16.44 10.77 9.50
N GLN A 274 -15.49 11.63 9.13
CA GLN A 274 -15.72 12.86 8.37
C GLN A 274 -16.46 12.61 7.05
N MET A 275 -16.05 11.61 6.27
CA MET A 275 -16.69 11.27 5.00
C MET A 275 -18.12 10.78 5.22
N ILE A 276 -18.34 9.87 6.17
CA ILE A 276 -19.69 9.32 6.46
C ILE A 276 -20.64 10.41 6.90
N GLN A 277 -20.19 11.35 7.73
CA GLN A 277 -20.98 12.51 8.16
C GLN A 277 -21.38 13.42 6.99
N ALA A 278 -20.54 13.52 5.97
CA ALA A 278 -20.72 14.40 4.80
C ALA A 278 -21.49 13.75 3.65
N LEU A 279 -21.87 12.46 3.74
CA LEU A 279 -22.51 11.73 2.63
C LEU A 279 -23.73 12.45 2.09
N PRO A 280 -23.85 12.65 0.76
CA PRO A 280 -25.00 13.29 0.14
C PRO A 280 -26.19 12.33 0.08
N SER A 281 -27.40 12.88 0.04
CA SER A 281 -28.56 12.07 -0.33
C SER A 281 -28.46 11.68 -1.81
N ALA A 282 -28.65 10.41 -2.10
CA ALA A 282 -28.58 9.85 -3.45
C ALA A 282 -29.64 8.76 -3.67
N PRO A 283 -30.01 8.47 -4.91
CA PRO A 283 -30.84 7.31 -5.25
C PRO A 283 -30.22 5.99 -4.75
N GLU A 284 -31.07 5.05 -4.37
CA GLU A 284 -30.65 3.69 -4.01
C GLU A 284 -29.78 3.08 -5.13
N GLY A 285 -28.66 2.47 -4.76
CA GLY A 285 -27.72 1.84 -5.65
C GLY A 285 -26.61 2.75 -6.19
N GLN A 286 -26.70 4.06 -6.00
CA GLN A 286 -25.60 4.95 -6.40
C GLN A 286 -24.43 4.89 -5.43
N LEU A 287 -23.22 4.85 -5.97
CA LEU A 287 -21.99 5.05 -5.22
C LEU A 287 -21.85 6.53 -4.85
N VAL A 288 -21.65 6.82 -3.58
CA VAL A 288 -21.63 8.19 -3.03
C VAL A 288 -20.26 8.63 -2.59
N ALA A 289 -19.36 7.69 -2.28
CA ALA A 289 -18.03 8.00 -1.80
C ALA A 289 -17.03 6.87 -2.01
N ALA A 290 -15.74 7.21 -1.97
CA ALA A 290 -14.61 6.29 -1.86
C ALA A 290 -13.66 6.76 -0.75
N ALA A 291 -13.19 5.81 0.07
CA ALA A 291 -12.18 6.05 1.10
C ALA A 291 -10.91 5.24 0.79
N LEU A 292 -9.75 5.90 0.84
CA LEU A 292 -8.44 5.28 0.87
C LEU A 292 -7.95 5.15 2.31
N ASP A 293 -6.94 4.33 2.56
CA ASP A 293 -6.23 4.35 3.84
C ASP A 293 -4.98 5.26 3.81
N GLY A 294 -4.26 5.36 4.92
CA GLY A 294 -3.22 6.38 5.11
C GLY A 294 -2.05 6.30 4.14
N ASP A 295 -1.69 5.12 3.65
CA ASP A 295 -0.66 4.92 2.63
C ASP A 295 -1.22 4.55 1.25
N GLY A 296 -2.56 4.60 1.10
CA GLY A 296 -3.25 4.57 -0.18
C GLY A 296 -3.16 3.25 -0.94
N ASP A 297 -3.03 2.11 -0.25
CA ASP A 297 -3.05 0.78 -0.87
C ASP A 297 -4.40 0.05 -0.70
N ARG A 298 -5.35 0.63 0.07
CA ARG A 298 -6.74 0.17 0.22
C ARG A 298 -7.72 1.18 -0.33
N CYS A 299 -8.85 0.68 -0.82
CA CYS A 299 -10.00 1.50 -1.19
C CYS A 299 -11.28 0.77 -0.78
N LEU A 300 -12.19 1.46 -0.09
CA LEU A 300 -13.56 1.02 0.14
C LEU A 300 -14.52 2.04 -0.46
N LEU A 301 -15.61 1.57 -1.06
CA LEU A 301 -16.65 2.44 -1.59
C LEU A 301 -17.82 2.51 -0.63
N VAL A 302 -18.67 3.53 -0.79
CA VAL A 302 -19.93 3.66 -0.06
C VAL A 302 -21.06 3.83 -1.05
N GLN A 303 -22.12 3.07 -0.86
CA GLN A 303 -23.33 3.06 -1.68
C GLN A 303 -24.52 3.57 -0.90
N ALA A 304 -25.39 4.33 -1.57
CA ALA A 304 -26.70 4.70 -1.03
C ALA A 304 -27.64 3.48 -1.04
N THR A 305 -28.33 3.28 0.06
CA THR A 305 -29.37 2.25 0.22
C THR A 305 -30.73 2.90 0.41
N LYS A 306 -31.78 2.10 0.42
CA LYS A 306 -33.16 2.59 0.65
C LYS A 306 -33.30 3.36 1.97
N THR A 307 -32.53 3.01 2.99
CA THR A 307 -32.68 3.57 4.35
C THR A 307 -31.46 4.34 4.83
N GLY A 308 -30.41 4.44 4.03
CA GLY A 308 -29.16 5.07 4.41
C GLY A 308 -28.00 4.71 3.50
N PHE A 309 -26.92 4.15 4.04
CA PHE A 309 -25.68 3.85 3.32
C PHE A 309 -25.10 2.50 3.74
N ALA A 310 -24.31 1.90 2.87
CA ALA A 310 -23.57 0.67 3.14
C ALA A 310 -22.17 0.75 2.52
N VAL A 311 -21.19 0.13 3.15
CA VAL A 311 -19.88 -0.09 2.54
C VAL A 311 -20.04 -1.09 1.38
N VAL A 312 -19.35 -0.81 0.30
CA VAL A 312 -19.08 -1.73 -0.80
C VAL A 312 -17.63 -2.18 -0.59
N ASP A 313 -17.50 -3.38 -0.10
CA ASP A 313 -16.21 -3.99 0.26
C ASP A 313 -15.42 -4.49 -0.95
N GLY A 314 -14.27 -5.09 -0.69
CA GLY A 314 -13.43 -5.64 -1.74
C GLY A 314 -14.12 -6.74 -2.53
N ASP A 315 -14.89 -7.61 -1.90
CA ASP A 315 -15.57 -8.71 -2.57
C ASP A 315 -16.65 -8.20 -3.55
N ALA A 316 -17.41 -7.21 -3.12
CA ALA A 316 -18.41 -6.56 -4.00
C ALA A 316 -17.73 -5.80 -5.15
N MET A 317 -16.58 -5.14 -4.89
CA MET A 317 -15.77 -4.51 -5.94
C MET A 317 -15.22 -5.54 -6.94
N ALA A 318 -14.77 -6.71 -6.46
CA ALA A 318 -14.33 -7.80 -7.34
C ALA A 318 -15.46 -8.29 -8.23
N ALA A 319 -16.64 -8.53 -7.66
CA ALA A 319 -17.81 -8.94 -8.43
C ALA A 319 -18.13 -7.93 -9.55
N MET A 320 -18.10 -6.63 -9.25
CA MET A 320 -18.33 -5.59 -10.25
C MET A 320 -17.24 -5.58 -11.36
N LEU A 321 -15.98 -5.78 -11.02
CA LEU A 321 -14.88 -5.85 -12.00
C LEU A 321 -15.04 -7.09 -12.91
N LEU A 322 -15.35 -8.24 -12.33
CA LEU A 322 -15.57 -9.49 -13.07
C LEU A 322 -16.78 -9.39 -14.01
N GLU A 323 -17.88 -8.77 -13.55
CA GLU A 323 -19.07 -8.53 -14.36
C GLU A 323 -18.82 -7.55 -15.52
N ALA A 324 -18.04 -6.50 -15.28
CA ALA A 324 -17.74 -5.48 -16.28
C ALA A 324 -16.90 -6.02 -17.46
N ALA A 325 -16.18 -7.12 -17.29
CA ALA A 325 -15.39 -7.77 -18.33
C ALA A 325 -15.59 -9.30 -18.33
N ALA A 326 -16.88 -9.74 -18.28
CA ALA A 326 -17.26 -11.13 -18.24
C ALA A 326 -17.07 -11.88 -19.58
N ASP A 327 -16.86 -11.17 -20.66
CA ASP A 327 -16.63 -11.71 -22.01
C ASP A 327 -15.27 -12.40 -22.17
N GLN A 328 -14.37 -12.25 -21.21
CA GLN A 328 -13.05 -12.87 -21.20
C GLN A 328 -12.77 -13.58 -19.87
N PRO A 329 -11.96 -14.66 -19.88
CA PRO A 329 -11.59 -15.35 -18.66
C PRO A 329 -10.61 -14.51 -17.83
N TRP A 330 -10.68 -14.68 -16.50
CA TRP A 330 -9.80 -14.00 -15.55
C TRP A 330 -8.82 -14.97 -14.87
N SER A 331 -7.66 -14.46 -14.49
CA SER A 331 -6.85 -15.01 -13.41
C SER A 331 -7.20 -14.26 -12.13
N PHE A 332 -8.00 -14.89 -11.28
CA PHE A 332 -8.60 -14.25 -10.12
C PHE A 332 -8.09 -14.87 -8.82
N ALA A 333 -7.69 -14.03 -7.87
CA ALA A 333 -7.29 -14.46 -6.52
C ALA A 333 -8.08 -13.68 -5.46
N ALA A 334 -8.47 -14.37 -4.39
CA ALA A 334 -9.09 -13.76 -3.23
C ALA A 334 -8.54 -14.38 -1.93
N SER A 335 -8.58 -13.63 -0.84
CA SER A 335 -8.12 -14.15 0.45
C SER A 335 -9.14 -15.13 1.03
N ILE A 336 -8.70 -15.95 2.00
CA ILE A 336 -9.59 -16.88 2.72
C ILE A 336 -10.69 -16.16 3.53
N GLU A 337 -10.60 -14.85 3.73
CA GLU A 337 -11.62 -14.03 4.38
C GLU A 337 -12.72 -13.59 3.43
N SER A 338 -12.50 -13.69 2.13
CA SER A 338 -13.47 -13.33 1.10
C SER A 338 -14.68 -14.28 1.07
N ASP A 339 -15.81 -13.78 0.56
CA ASP A 339 -17.03 -14.58 0.41
C ASP A 339 -16.78 -15.80 -0.49
N VAL A 340 -17.06 -16.99 0.03
CA VAL A 340 -16.88 -18.26 -0.70
C VAL A 340 -17.69 -18.32 -1.99
N ALA A 341 -18.78 -17.56 -2.12
CA ALA A 341 -19.59 -17.47 -3.33
C ALA A 341 -18.88 -16.73 -4.48
N LEU A 342 -17.87 -15.92 -4.18
CA LEU A 342 -17.20 -15.07 -5.17
C LEU A 342 -16.53 -15.89 -6.29
N PHE A 343 -15.88 -17.00 -5.95
CA PHE A 343 -15.28 -17.90 -6.95
C PHE A 343 -16.33 -18.58 -7.83
N GLY A 344 -17.43 -19.01 -7.22
CA GLY A 344 -18.56 -19.58 -7.96
C GLY A 344 -19.20 -18.56 -8.91
N HIS A 345 -19.31 -17.31 -8.48
CA HIS A 345 -19.77 -16.20 -9.29
C HIS A 345 -18.85 -15.94 -10.49
N ALA A 346 -17.56 -15.82 -10.25
CA ALA A 346 -16.55 -15.62 -11.30
C ALA A 346 -16.59 -16.71 -12.37
N GLN A 347 -16.70 -17.99 -11.98
CA GLN A 347 -16.80 -19.12 -12.89
C GLN A 347 -18.16 -19.22 -13.58
N THR A 348 -19.21 -18.67 -12.99
CA THR A 348 -20.55 -18.56 -13.64
C THR A 348 -20.51 -17.51 -14.75
N LEU A 349 -19.82 -16.40 -14.53
CA LEU A 349 -19.61 -15.36 -15.56
C LEU A 349 -18.77 -15.88 -16.72
N ASN A 350 -17.68 -16.55 -16.45
CA ASN A 350 -16.82 -17.17 -17.45
C ASN A 350 -16.21 -18.48 -16.91
N PRO A 351 -16.58 -19.65 -17.46
CA PRO A 351 -16.11 -20.95 -16.98
C PRO A 351 -14.60 -21.18 -17.10
N ASP A 352 -13.91 -20.45 -17.98
CA ASP A 352 -12.46 -20.53 -18.16
C ASP A 352 -11.69 -19.65 -17.16
N THR A 353 -12.37 -18.92 -16.27
CA THR A 353 -11.76 -18.15 -15.19
C THR A 353 -11.07 -19.07 -14.18
N THR A 354 -9.79 -18.83 -13.94
CA THR A 354 -9.03 -19.52 -12.89
C THR A 354 -9.15 -18.77 -11.58
N CYS A 355 -9.48 -19.50 -10.50
CA CYS A 355 -9.64 -18.94 -9.16
C CYS A 355 -8.60 -19.51 -8.21
N THR A 356 -7.96 -18.66 -7.41
CA THR A 356 -6.96 -19.06 -6.41
C THR A 356 -7.29 -18.46 -5.05
N GLU A 357 -7.50 -19.31 -4.04
CA GLU A 357 -7.62 -18.87 -2.65
C GLU A 357 -6.24 -18.65 -2.05
N THR A 358 -6.07 -17.57 -1.30
CA THR A 358 -4.81 -17.21 -0.65
C THR A 358 -4.96 -17.01 0.85
N ALA A 359 -3.84 -16.99 1.57
CA ALA A 359 -3.81 -16.46 2.93
C ALA A 359 -4.09 -14.95 2.92
N VAL A 360 -4.45 -14.40 4.09
CA VAL A 360 -4.68 -12.97 4.31
C VAL A 360 -3.40 -12.17 4.09
N GLY A 361 -3.52 -11.06 3.39
CA GLY A 361 -2.44 -10.14 3.03
C GLY A 361 -2.22 -10.04 1.52
N ASP A 362 -2.26 -8.84 0.99
CA ASP A 362 -2.12 -8.52 -0.44
C ASP A 362 -0.85 -9.10 -1.09
N ARG A 363 0.21 -9.37 -0.29
CA ARG A 363 1.38 -10.11 -0.76
C ARG A 363 1.04 -11.47 -1.33
N TRP A 364 0.09 -12.18 -0.72
CA TRP A 364 -0.29 -13.52 -1.16
C TRP A 364 -1.12 -13.48 -2.42
N LEU A 365 -1.96 -12.45 -2.59
CA LEU A 365 -2.64 -12.17 -3.85
C LEU A 365 -1.61 -11.95 -4.97
N SER A 366 -0.63 -11.08 -4.73
CA SER A 366 0.44 -10.79 -5.68
C SER A 366 1.25 -12.04 -6.04
N TYR A 367 1.58 -12.89 -5.06
CA TYR A 367 2.29 -14.14 -5.33
C TYR A 367 1.46 -15.17 -6.10
N ALA A 368 0.16 -15.29 -5.80
CA ALA A 368 -0.73 -16.21 -6.49
C ALA A 368 -0.93 -15.85 -7.97
N LEU A 369 -0.88 -14.54 -8.27
CA LEU A 369 -1.10 -14.01 -9.61
C LEU A 369 0.21 -13.77 -10.38
N ARG A 370 1.36 -13.95 -9.72
CA ARG A 370 2.67 -13.71 -10.29
C ARG A 370 2.94 -14.67 -11.44
N PRO A 371 3.49 -14.20 -12.60
CA PRO A 371 3.95 -15.07 -13.67
C PRO A 371 5.03 -16.04 -13.19
N GLU A 372 5.12 -17.22 -13.82
CA GLU A 372 6.10 -18.26 -13.47
C GLU A 372 7.56 -17.80 -13.56
N ASP A 373 7.86 -16.86 -14.46
CA ASP A 373 9.18 -16.24 -14.61
C ASP A 373 9.53 -15.22 -13.52
N GLY A 374 8.58 -14.93 -12.65
CA GLY A 374 8.78 -14.09 -11.48
C GLY A 374 8.62 -12.59 -11.71
N GLY A 375 8.30 -12.12 -12.91
CA GLY A 375 8.14 -10.71 -13.23
C GLY A 375 6.98 -10.41 -14.18
N TRP A 376 6.47 -9.19 -14.12
CA TRP A 376 5.47 -8.65 -15.05
C TRP A 376 6.13 -8.02 -16.28
N LEU A 377 7.12 -8.70 -16.85
CA LEU A 377 7.94 -8.12 -17.92
C LEU A 377 7.17 -7.91 -19.23
N HIS A 378 6.11 -8.68 -19.47
CA HIS A 378 5.40 -8.69 -20.76
C HIS A 378 3.91 -8.88 -20.59
N GLY A 379 3.23 -8.16 -19.76
CA GLY A 379 1.78 -8.18 -19.62
C GLY A 379 1.16 -9.60 -19.61
N SER A 380 0.33 -9.91 -18.66
CA SER A 380 -0.53 -11.10 -18.76
C SER A 380 -1.43 -10.93 -19.97
N THR A 381 -1.60 -11.99 -20.77
CA THR A 381 -2.59 -12.02 -21.85
C THR A 381 -4.01 -12.12 -21.32
N LEU A 382 -4.19 -12.42 -20.03
CA LEU A 382 -5.48 -12.51 -19.36
C LEU A 382 -5.65 -11.36 -18.37
N PRO A 383 -6.87 -10.82 -18.23
CA PRO A 383 -7.20 -9.97 -17.10
C PRO A 383 -6.88 -10.68 -15.79
N THR A 384 -6.23 -9.97 -14.91
CA THR A 384 -5.76 -10.50 -13.63
C THR A 384 -6.19 -9.58 -12.50
N CYS A 385 -6.80 -10.12 -11.47
CA CYS A 385 -7.25 -9.37 -10.31
C CYS A 385 -7.05 -10.19 -9.03
N GLY A 386 -6.50 -9.56 -8.01
CA GLY A 386 -6.48 -10.06 -6.63
C GLY A 386 -7.21 -9.12 -5.71
N ILE A 387 -7.99 -9.65 -4.76
CA ILE A 387 -8.78 -8.81 -3.86
C ILE A 387 -8.83 -9.36 -2.44
N GLU A 388 -9.00 -8.46 -1.48
CA GLU A 388 -9.38 -8.73 -0.10
C GLU A 388 -10.63 -7.91 0.25
N ASP A 389 -11.48 -8.42 1.12
CA ASP A 389 -12.67 -7.72 1.63
C ASP A 389 -12.33 -6.34 2.21
N SER A 390 -11.14 -6.20 2.80
CA SER A 390 -10.59 -4.96 3.35
C SER A 390 -10.29 -3.87 2.32
N GLY A 391 -10.46 -4.14 1.02
CA GLY A 391 -10.30 -3.18 -0.07
C GLY A 391 -8.90 -3.13 -0.71
N HIS A 392 -8.03 -4.09 -0.43
CA HIS A 392 -6.82 -4.25 -1.25
C HIS A 392 -7.22 -4.81 -2.62
N VAL A 393 -6.91 -4.07 -3.69
CA VAL A 393 -7.11 -4.50 -5.07
C VAL A 393 -5.77 -4.58 -5.76
N VAL A 394 -5.37 -5.78 -6.17
CA VAL A 394 -4.12 -6.04 -6.89
C VAL A 394 -4.45 -6.25 -8.37
N LEU A 395 -3.98 -5.34 -9.20
CA LEU A 395 -4.09 -5.39 -10.65
C LEU A 395 -2.70 -5.31 -11.27
N PRO A 396 -2.39 -6.11 -12.29
CA PRO A 396 -1.09 -6.03 -12.95
C PRO A 396 -0.90 -4.67 -13.61
N ALA A 397 0.36 -4.23 -13.64
CA ALA A 397 0.77 -3.04 -14.37
C ALA A 397 1.95 -3.39 -15.29
N PRO A 398 2.02 -2.84 -16.49
CA PRO A 398 3.16 -3.03 -17.37
C PRO A 398 4.45 -2.56 -16.67
N HIS A 399 5.54 -3.31 -16.87
CA HIS A 399 6.85 -2.87 -16.41
C HIS A 399 7.26 -1.61 -17.20
N PRO A 400 7.80 -0.55 -16.53
CA PRO A 400 8.12 0.72 -17.19
C PRO A 400 9.14 0.61 -18.33
N SER A 401 9.96 -0.43 -18.34
CA SER A 401 10.94 -0.70 -19.40
C SER A 401 10.47 -1.76 -20.41
N ALA A 402 9.24 -2.28 -20.28
CA ALA A 402 8.69 -3.14 -21.31
C ALA A 402 8.44 -2.32 -22.58
N PRO A 403 8.81 -2.80 -23.78
CA PRO A 403 8.39 -2.17 -25.02
C PRO A 403 6.86 -2.23 -25.11
N ASP A 404 6.27 -1.17 -25.69
CA ASP A 404 4.83 -1.05 -25.97
C ASP A 404 4.29 -2.23 -26.80
#